data_3209d8ad0f2a76c00292fa93b3587183
#
_entry.id   3209d8ad0f2a76c00292fa93b3587183
#
_cell.length_a   1.000
_cell.length_b   1.000
_cell.length_c   1.000
_cell.angle_alpha   90.00
_cell.angle_beta   90.00
_cell.angle_gamma   90.00
#
_symmetry.space_group_name_H-M   'P 1'
#
loop_
_entity.id
_entity.type
_entity.pdbx_description
1 polymer ?
#
loop_
_entity_poly.entity_id
_entity_poly.type
_entity_poly.pdbx_seq_one_letter_code
_entity_poly.pdbx_strand_id
1 'polypeptide(L)' 'MFVKICGITCAEDALLATALGADALGFVFAPSRRQVSETVVRDIVGQLPHDVMTVGVFRDMGKARLVEIVNRIGLKA' A
#
# COMPACT_ATOMS: atom_id res chain seq x y z
N MET A 1 5.40 16.31 -11.49
CA MET A 1 4.04 16.03 -10.96
C MET A 1 4.09 14.79 -10.09
N PHE A 2 3.50 14.85 -8.92
CA PHE A 2 3.39 13.70 -8.02
C PHE A 2 2.10 12.94 -8.29
N VAL A 3 2.19 11.64 -8.62
CA VAL A 3 1.03 10.82 -8.95
C VAL A 3 0.88 9.70 -7.92
N LYS A 4 -0.27 9.65 -7.26
CA LYS A 4 -0.62 8.58 -6.31
C LYS A 4 -1.80 7.79 -6.86
N ILE A 5 -1.67 6.47 -6.87
CA ILE A 5 -2.77 5.57 -7.23
C ILE A 5 -3.16 4.78 -5.99
N CYS A 6 -4.41 4.96 -5.56
CA CYS A 6 -4.94 4.35 -4.35
C CYS A 6 -5.86 3.17 -4.69
N GLY A 7 -5.95 2.21 -3.75
CA GLY A 7 -6.85 1.07 -3.92
C GLY A 7 -6.23 -0.11 -4.66
N ILE A 8 -4.93 -0.26 -4.60
CA ILE A 8 -4.23 -1.41 -5.19
C ILE A 8 -4.62 -2.68 -4.44
N THR A 9 -5.01 -3.71 -5.18
CA THR A 9 -5.44 -4.99 -4.61
C THR A 9 -4.62 -6.20 -5.05
N CYS A 10 -3.75 -6.04 -6.04
CA CYS A 10 -2.91 -7.14 -6.52
C CYS A 10 -1.56 -6.64 -7.03
N ALA A 11 -0.58 -7.55 -7.09
CA ALA A 11 0.76 -7.21 -7.53
C ALA A 11 0.80 -6.75 -8.99
N GLU A 12 -0.01 -7.35 -9.84
CA GLU A 12 -0.08 -6.99 -11.25
C GLU A 12 -0.42 -5.52 -11.44
N ASP A 13 -1.46 -5.04 -10.74
CA ASP A 13 -1.87 -3.64 -10.81
C ASP A 13 -0.80 -2.72 -10.22
N ALA A 14 -0.16 -3.15 -9.13
CA ALA A 14 0.91 -2.37 -8.50
C ALA A 14 2.10 -2.18 -9.43
N LEU A 15 2.52 -3.25 -10.09
CA LEU A 15 3.64 -3.21 -11.02
C LEU A 15 3.31 -2.40 -12.28
N LEU A 16 2.09 -2.51 -12.77
CA LEU A 16 1.62 -1.73 -13.91
C LEU A 16 1.60 -0.24 -13.57
N ALA A 17 1.04 0.13 -12.44
CA ALA A 17 1.00 1.52 -11.99
C ALA A 17 2.40 2.11 -11.85
N THR A 18 3.33 1.34 -11.30
CA THR A 18 4.73 1.73 -11.16
C THR A 18 5.38 1.94 -12.54
N ALA A 19 5.15 1.02 -13.47
CA ALA A 19 5.67 1.11 -14.83
C ALA A 19 5.13 2.33 -15.57
N LEU A 20 3.91 2.76 -15.26
CA LEU A 20 3.29 3.95 -15.86
C LEU A 20 3.73 5.26 -15.19
N GLY A 21 4.58 5.20 -14.18
CA GLY A 21 5.16 6.39 -13.56
C GLY A 21 4.51 6.84 -12.26
N ALA A 22 3.76 5.98 -11.58
CA ALA A 22 3.21 6.34 -10.28
C ALA A 22 4.33 6.54 -9.26
N ASP A 23 4.21 7.60 -8.47
CA ASP A 23 5.17 7.93 -7.42
C ASP A 23 4.80 7.27 -6.09
N ALA A 24 3.51 7.00 -5.88
CA ALA A 24 3.01 6.39 -4.67
C ALA A 24 1.86 5.43 -4.97
N LEU A 25 1.77 4.35 -4.21
CA LEU A 25 0.69 3.38 -4.27
C LEU A 25 0.01 3.31 -2.90
N GLY A 26 -1.32 3.35 -2.90
CA GLY A 26 -2.12 3.27 -1.68
C GLY A 26 -2.80 1.91 -1.53
N PHE A 27 -2.79 1.40 -0.30
CA PHE A 27 -3.42 0.14 0.07
C PHE A 27 -4.47 0.38 1.15
N VAL A 28 -5.69 -0.11 0.94
CA VAL A 28 -6.82 0.18 1.83
C VAL A 28 -7.03 -0.99 2.79
N PHE A 29 -6.83 -0.73 4.08
CA PHE A 29 -7.06 -1.71 5.14
C PHE A 29 -8.41 -1.52 5.84
N ALA A 30 -9.14 -0.44 5.49
CA ALA A 30 -10.48 -0.20 6.00
C ALA A 30 -11.50 -1.00 5.21
N PRO A 31 -12.68 -1.31 5.79
CA PRO A 31 -13.74 -2.00 5.05
C PRO A 31 -14.14 -1.23 3.79
N SER A 32 -13.95 -1.85 2.63
CA SER A 32 -14.29 -1.29 1.34
C SER A 32 -14.18 -2.39 0.28
N ARG A 33 -14.59 -2.07 -0.96
CA ARG A 33 -14.44 -3.01 -2.08
C ARG A 33 -12.98 -3.31 -2.41
N ARG A 34 -12.08 -2.41 -2.04
CA ARG A 34 -10.65 -2.52 -2.34
C ARG A 34 -9.83 -2.83 -1.11
N GLN A 35 -10.49 -3.32 -0.06
CA GLN A 35 -9.79 -3.75 1.15
C GLN A 35 -8.85 -4.91 0.84
N VAL A 36 -7.63 -4.82 1.39
CA VAL A 36 -6.61 -5.86 1.24
C VAL A 36 -6.15 -6.33 2.61
N SER A 37 -5.63 -7.56 2.65
CA SER A 37 -5.02 -8.11 3.87
C SER A 37 -3.56 -7.68 3.99
N GLU A 38 -3.03 -7.73 5.22
CA GLU A 38 -1.62 -7.44 5.47
C GLU A 38 -0.70 -8.37 4.67
N THR A 39 -1.04 -9.64 4.57
CA THR A 39 -0.24 -10.65 3.88
C THR A 39 -0.10 -10.31 2.39
N VAL A 40 -1.21 -9.94 1.76
CA VAL A 40 -1.21 -9.57 0.34
C VAL A 40 -0.37 -8.33 0.11
N VAL A 41 -0.54 -7.29 0.94
CA VAL A 41 0.22 -6.04 0.79
C VAL A 41 1.71 -6.27 1.02
N ARG A 42 2.07 -7.08 2.00
CA ARG A 42 3.46 -7.42 2.27
C ARG A 42 4.13 -8.06 1.05
N ASP A 43 3.44 -8.98 0.39
CA ASP A 43 3.95 -9.64 -0.82
C ASP A 43 4.11 -8.62 -1.96
N ILE A 44 3.13 -7.73 -2.13
CA ILE A 44 3.17 -6.70 -3.18
C ILE A 44 4.36 -5.74 -2.93
N VAL A 45 4.49 -5.24 -1.71
CA VAL A 45 5.55 -4.31 -1.34
C VAL A 45 6.94 -4.91 -1.59
N GLY A 46 7.08 -6.21 -1.33
CA GLY A 46 8.34 -6.93 -1.58
C GLY A 46 8.75 -6.98 -3.05
N GLN A 47 7.82 -6.78 -3.98
CA GLN A 47 8.06 -6.80 -5.41
C GLN A 47 8.28 -5.42 -6.02
N LEU A 48 8.06 -4.35 -5.25
CA LEU A 48 8.13 -2.98 -5.76
C LEU A 48 9.54 -2.40 -5.68
N PRO A 49 9.87 -1.45 -6.59
CA PRO A 49 11.11 -0.69 -6.47
C PRO A 49 11.15 0.13 -5.18
N HIS A 50 12.34 0.37 -4.66
CA HIS A 50 12.51 1.10 -3.38
C HIS A 50 12.11 2.57 -3.44
N ASP A 51 12.08 3.15 -4.62
CA ASP A 51 11.74 4.57 -4.81
C ASP A 51 10.24 4.84 -4.89
N VAL A 52 9.42 3.80 -4.94
CA VAL A 52 7.97 3.96 -4.91
C VAL A 52 7.50 4.10 -3.47
N MET A 53 6.73 5.16 -3.19
CA MET A 53 6.15 5.35 -1.87
C MET A 53 4.94 4.43 -1.68
N THR A 54 4.90 3.73 -0.55
CA THR A 54 3.78 2.85 -0.21
C THR A 54 3.00 3.44 0.97
N VAL A 55 1.69 3.61 0.80
CA VAL A 55 0.83 4.32 1.75
C VAL A 55 -0.31 3.41 2.18
N GLY A 56 -0.52 3.30 3.49
CA GLY A 56 -1.66 2.56 4.04
C GLY A 56 -2.81 3.51 4.36
N VAL A 57 -4.03 3.08 4.03
CA VAL A 57 -5.25 3.81 4.39
C VAL A 57 -5.99 3.00 5.44
N PHE A 58 -6.17 3.61 6.62
CA PHE A 58 -6.77 2.96 7.79
C PHE A 58 -7.98 3.74 8.27
N ARG A 59 -8.85 3.06 9.03
CA ARG A 59 -10.02 3.67 9.60
C ARG A 59 -10.27 3.11 10.99
N ASP A 60 -10.53 4.00 11.96
CA ASP A 60 -10.90 3.64 13.34
C ASP A 60 -9.92 2.69 14.01
N MET A 61 -8.64 2.85 13.72
CA MET A 61 -7.59 2.00 14.27
C MET A 61 -6.74 2.79 15.26
N GLY A 62 -6.44 2.18 16.41
CA GLY A 62 -5.57 2.77 17.41
C GLY A 62 -4.16 3.01 16.88
N LYS A 63 -3.53 4.09 17.35
CA LYS A 63 -2.20 4.50 16.89
C LYS A 63 -1.15 3.40 17.02
N ALA A 64 -1.13 2.70 18.16
CA ALA A 64 -0.14 1.65 18.41
C ALA A 64 -0.26 0.51 17.40
N ARG A 65 -1.50 0.09 17.09
CA ARG A 65 -1.74 -0.98 16.13
C ARG A 65 -1.38 -0.53 14.71
N LEU A 66 -1.67 0.73 14.39
CA LEU A 66 -1.35 1.27 13.07
C LEU A 66 0.15 1.27 12.83
N VAL A 67 0.94 1.74 13.80
CA VAL A 67 2.40 1.73 13.73
C VAL A 67 2.93 0.31 13.58
N GLU A 68 2.36 -0.64 14.33
CA GLU A 68 2.74 -2.03 14.27
C GLU A 68 2.54 -2.62 12.87
N ILE A 69 1.40 -2.35 12.25
CA ILE A 69 1.08 -2.82 10.90
C ILE A 69 2.03 -2.21 9.87
N VAL A 70 2.25 -0.91 9.93
CA VAL A 70 3.13 -0.19 9.00
C VAL A 70 4.55 -0.78 9.06
N ASN A 71 5.07 -1.02 10.25
CA ASN A 71 6.39 -1.58 10.43
C ASN A 71 6.49 -3.04 9.94
N ARG A 72 5.47 -3.83 10.22
CA ARG A 72 5.46 -5.25 9.85
C ARG A 72 5.41 -5.45 8.34
N ILE A 73 4.66 -4.61 7.62
CA ILE A 73 4.52 -4.69 6.17
C ILE A 73 5.69 -4.02 5.46
N GLY A 74 6.27 -2.99 6.06
CA GLY A 74 7.32 -2.18 5.45
C GLY A 74 6.75 -1.02 4.64
N LEU A 75 5.57 -0.53 5.00
CA LEU A 75 5.00 0.67 4.39
C LEU A 75 5.83 1.90 4.75
N LYS A 76 5.89 2.87 3.84
CA LYS A 76 6.61 4.13 4.08
C LYS A 76 5.73 5.21 4.70
N ALA A 77 4.43 5.06 4.59
CA ALA A 77 3.49 6.03 5.17
C ALA A 77 2.11 5.43 5.48
#